data_40692d46dcc282327527b4b6693d1c0c
#
_entry.id   40692d46dcc282327527b4b6693d1c0c
#
_cell.length_a   1.000
_cell.length_b   1.000
_cell.length_c   1.000
_cell.angle_alpha   90.00
_cell.angle_beta   90.00
_cell.angle_gamma   90.00
#
_symmetry.space_group_name_H-M   'P 1'
#
loop_
_entity.id
_entity.type
_entity.pdbx_description
1 polymer ?
#
loop_
_entity_poly.entity_id
_entity_poly.type
_entity_poly.pdbx_seq_one_letter_code
_entity_poly.pdbx_strand_id
1 'polypeptide(L)'
;WRGMRTVCPKAMAVRVGATVAATGAFFYAFAWLPFAEVFLFIAMIPLFAALLSGPVLGEPVRPQVWIALLVGAVGVFCLFPSGLSSVSWGHGLALLAVLLGTISMVASRYIGMRDSNILSQVFYPNLALMVVMAALLPFVFAPISLIDLGWILLYAMVLFGARWVLVAALRLLPAYVVTPLMNLQFLWMVVMGFVFFGEVPGIGVYVGAGIVIAAGCWLVWDEVRERESRSRVVPAE
;
A
#
# COMPACT_ATOMS: atom_id res chain seq x y z
N TRP A 1 2.15 19.96 21.29
CA TRP A 1 1.36 18.76 21.65
C TRP A 1 -0.08 18.75 21.08
N ARG A 2 -0.67 19.91 20.74
CA ARG A 2 -2.01 19.95 20.11
C ARG A 2 -2.04 19.27 18.72
N GLY A 3 -0.94 19.23 17.99
CA GLY A 3 -0.82 18.62 16.67
C GLY A 3 -0.76 17.08 16.63
N MET A 4 -0.67 16.39 17.78
CA MET A 4 -0.61 14.93 17.86
C MET A 4 -1.92 14.27 18.30
N ARG A 5 -2.95 15.04 18.64
CA ARG A 5 -4.25 14.48 19.05
C ARG A 5 -5.04 14.00 17.83
N THR A 6 -5.63 12.82 17.91
CA THR A 6 -6.58 12.30 16.92
C THR A 6 -8.00 12.35 17.46
N VAL A 7 -8.94 12.67 16.61
CA VAL A 7 -10.38 12.63 16.92
C VAL A 7 -10.91 11.19 16.95
N CYS A 8 -10.21 10.25 16.31
CA CYS A 8 -10.63 8.86 16.15
C CYS A 8 -9.65 7.87 16.82
N PRO A 9 -9.54 7.82 18.17
CA PRO A 9 -8.52 7.01 18.84
C PRO A 9 -8.69 5.50 18.60
N LYS A 10 -9.92 4.99 18.51
CA LYS A 10 -10.19 3.58 18.22
C LYS A 10 -9.72 3.18 16.81
N ALA A 11 -10.05 3.98 15.81
CA ALA A 11 -9.60 3.73 14.44
C ALA A 11 -8.07 3.87 14.32
N MET A 12 -7.44 4.79 15.07
CA MET A 12 -6.01 4.91 15.15
C MET A 12 -5.36 3.67 15.78
N ALA A 13 -5.93 3.12 16.85
CA ALA A 13 -5.45 1.90 17.47
C ALA A 13 -5.50 0.70 16.50
N VAL A 14 -6.62 0.55 15.76
CA VAL A 14 -6.76 -0.47 14.71
C VAL A 14 -5.68 -0.28 13.63
N ARG A 15 -5.49 0.95 13.14
CA ARG A 15 -4.48 1.28 12.14
C ARG A 15 -3.07 0.92 12.61
N VAL A 16 -2.72 1.33 13.84
CA VAL A 16 -1.40 1.07 14.44
C VAL A 16 -1.17 -0.43 14.61
N GLY A 17 -2.11 -1.14 15.24
CA GLY A 17 -2.01 -2.58 15.45
C GLY A 17 -1.92 -3.36 14.14
N ALA A 18 -2.77 -3.01 13.16
CA ALA A 18 -2.74 -3.61 11.84
C ALA A 18 -1.42 -3.34 11.10
N THR A 19 -0.85 -2.12 11.21
CA THR A 19 0.45 -1.80 10.61
C THR A 19 1.58 -2.63 11.21
N VAL A 20 1.66 -2.73 12.55
CA VAL A 20 2.69 -3.50 13.24
C VAL A 20 2.57 -4.99 12.89
N ALA A 21 1.37 -5.55 12.98
CA ALA A 21 1.12 -6.95 12.65
C ALA A 21 1.39 -7.26 11.16
N ALA A 22 1.00 -6.37 10.24
CA ALA A 22 1.31 -6.50 8.81
C ALA A 22 2.82 -6.50 8.57
N THR A 23 3.56 -5.60 9.22
CA THR A 23 5.03 -5.54 9.08
C THR A 23 5.68 -6.83 9.52
N GLY A 24 5.27 -7.39 10.67
CA GLY A 24 5.76 -8.69 11.15
C GLY A 24 5.43 -9.83 10.18
N ALA A 25 4.17 -9.88 9.71
CA ALA A 25 3.74 -10.90 8.75
C ALA A 25 4.48 -10.80 7.41
N PHE A 26 4.73 -9.59 6.88
CA PHE A 26 5.54 -9.39 5.69
C PHE A 26 6.99 -9.82 5.90
N PHE A 27 7.59 -9.48 7.04
CA PHE A 27 8.96 -9.89 7.35
C PHE A 27 9.13 -11.41 7.24
N TYR A 28 8.23 -12.17 7.87
CA TYR A 28 8.26 -13.61 7.79
C TYR A 28 7.86 -14.15 6.40
N ALA A 29 6.91 -13.50 5.71
CA ALA A 29 6.56 -13.90 4.34
C ALA A 29 7.77 -13.78 3.40
N PHE A 30 8.54 -12.69 3.47
CA PHE A 30 9.79 -12.52 2.70
C PHE A 30 10.91 -13.45 3.11
N ALA A 31 10.90 -13.98 4.34
CA ALA A 31 11.86 -14.99 4.76
C ALA A 31 11.55 -16.39 4.21
N TRP A 32 10.27 -16.68 3.89
CA TRP A 32 9.82 -18.01 3.46
C TRP A 32 9.48 -18.10 1.96
N LEU A 33 9.23 -16.98 1.31
CA LEU A 33 8.81 -16.92 -0.09
C LEU A 33 9.78 -16.09 -0.94
N PRO A 34 9.95 -16.42 -2.22
CA PRO A 34 10.58 -15.54 -3.19
C PRO A 34 9.89 -14.17 -3.23
N PHE A 35 10.66 -13.10 -3.43
CA PHE A 35 10.11 -11.74 -3.50
C PHE A 35 8.95 -11.61 -4.50
N ALA A 36 9.08 -12.24 -5.66
CA ALA A 36 8.06 -12.23 -6.70
C ALA A 36 6.69 -12.72 -6.20
N GLU A 37 6.67 -13.80 -5.40
CA GLU A 37 5.42 -14.37 -4.87
C GLU A 37 4.78 -13.43 -3.83
N VAL A 38 5.57 -12.84 -2.94
CA VAL A 38 5.05 -11.85 -1.96
C VAL A 38 4.47 -10.64 -2.69
N PHE A 39 5.11 -10.18 -3.75
CA PHE A 39 4.61 -9.06 -4.55
C PHE A 39 3.29 -9.36 -5.27
N LEU A 40 3.04 -10.61 -5.68
CA LEU A 40 1.72 -11.00 -6.20
C LEU A 40 0.61 -10.78 -5.18
N PHE A 41 0.87 -11.10 -3.91
CA PHE A 41 -0.08 -10.82 -2.83
C PHE A 41 -0.25 -9.32 -2.59
N ILE A 42 0.84 -8.53 -2.59
CA ILE A 42 0.79 -7.07 -2.45
C ILE A 42 -0.07 -6.44 -3.55
N ALA A 43 0.01 -6.96 -4.76
CA ALA A 43 -0.80 -6.50 -5.89
C ALA A 43 -2.31 -6.72 -5.71
N MET A 44 -2.72 -7.59 -4.80
CA MET A 44 -4.13 -7.81 -4.46
C MET A 44 -4.69 -6.77 -3.47
N ILE A 45 -3.85 -5.88 -2.90
CA ILE A 45 -4.29 -4.83 -1.97
C ILE A 45 -5.47 -4.02 -2.51
N PRO A 46 -5.50 -3.57 -3.78
CA PRO A 46 -6.63 -2.82 -4.32
C PRO A 46 -7.97 -3.58 -4.28
N LEU A 47 -7.95 -4.89 -4.53
CA LEU A 47 -9.14 -5.74 -4.46
C LEU A 47 -9.69 -5.80 -3.03
N PHE A 48 -8.81 -6.01 -2.05
CA PHE A 48 -9.21 -6.00 -0.64
C PHE A 48 -9.63 -4.61 -0.16
N ALA A 49 -8.99 -3.54 -0.65
CA ALA A 49 -9.39 -2.18 -0.36
C ALA A 49 -10.81 -1.89 -0.87
N ALA A 50 -11.13 -2.30 -2.09
CA ALA A 50 -12.46 -2.19 -2.66
C ALA A 50 -13.51 -2.99 -1.86
N LEU A 51 -13.17 -4.23 -1.48
CA LEU A 51 -14.05 -5.09 -0.68
C LEU A 51 -14.37 -4.47 0.69
N LEU A 52 -13.40 -3.84 1.34
CA LEU A 52 -13.55 -3.24 2.66
C LEU A 52 -14.15 -1.83 2.62
N SER A 53 -14.05 -1.11 1.49
CA SER A 53 -14.52 0.28 1.37
C SER A 53 -16.03 0.40 1.58
N GLY A 54 -16.83 -0.52 1.02
CA GLY A 54 -18.28 -0.53 1.20
C GLY A 54 -18.68 -0.62 2.68
N PRO A 55 -18.40 -1.74 3.36
CA PRO A 55 -18.87 -1.99 4.72
C PRO A 55 -18.22 -1.08 5.78
N VAL A 56 -16.97 -0.63 5.60
CA VAL A 56 -16.24 0.15 6.60
C VAL A 56 -16.39 1.67 6.41
N LEU A 57 -16.37 2.12 5.16
CA LEU A 57 -16.36 3.56 4.82
C LEU A 57 -17.72 4.05 4.34
N GLY A 58 -18.63 3.15 3.96
CA GLY A 58 -19.87 3.53 3.28
C GLY A 58 -19.63 4.04 1.85
N GLU A 59 -18.48 3.69 1.25
CA GLU A 59 -18.10 4.07 -0.11
C GLU A 59 -18.40 2.87 -1.06
N PRO A 60 -19.59 2.77 -1.67
CA PRO A 60 -19.90 1.66 -2.55
C PRO A 60 -19.02 1.70 -3.80
N VAL A 61 -18.38 0.57 -4.10
CA VAL A 61 -17.52 0.43 -5.27
C VAL A 61 -18.36 0.05 -6.48
N ARG A 62 -18.28 0.86 -7.54
CA ARG A 62 -19.05 0.65 -8.77
C ARG A 62 -18.56 -0.59 -9.55
N PRO A 63 -19.42 -1.25 -10.33
CA PRO A 63 -19.03 -2.41 -11.14
C PRO A 63 -17.86 -2.13 -12.09
N GLN A 64 -17.78 -0.93 -12.67
CA GLN A 64 -16.69 -0.53 -13.56
C GLN A 64 -15.33 -0.55 -12.85
N VAL A 65 -15.30 -0.12 -11.58
CA VAL A 65 -14.08 -0.15 -10.74
C VAL A 65 -13.64 -1.59 -10.50
N TRP A 66 -14.57 -2.52 -10.25
CA TRP A 66 -14.26 -3.93 -10.09
C TRP A 66 -13.61 -4.53 -11.35
N ILE A 67 -14.11 -4.17 -12.54
CA ILE A 67 -13.50 -4.60 -13.81
C ILE A 67 -12.06 -4.08 -13.90
N ALA A 68 -11.82 -2.79 -13.64
CA ALA A 68 -10.47 -2.21 -13.68
C ALA A 68 -9.51 -2.86 -12.67
N LEU A 69 -10.00 -3.17 -11.44
CA LEU A 69 -9.21 -3.85 -10.41
C LEU A 69 -8.82 -5.27 -10.83
N LEU A 70 -9.76 -6.02 -11.42
CA LEU A 70 -9.50 -7.36 -11.91
C LEU A 70 -8.53 -7.35 -13.10
N VAL A 71 -8.71 -6.43 -14.05
CA VAL A 71 -7.77 -6.24 -15.18
C VAL A 71 -6.38 -5.89 -14.68
N GLY A 72 -6.27 -4.97 -13.72
CA GLY A 72 -4.99 -4.63 -13.09
C GLY A 72 -4.34 -5.81 -12.38
N ALA A 73 -5.11 -6.64 -11.67
CA ALA A 73 -4.60 -7.85 -11.04
C ALA A 73 -4.06 -8.85 -12.08
N VAL A 74 -4.78 -9.08 -13.18
CA VAL A 74 -4.29 -9.91 -14.30
C VAL A 74 -2.99 -9.36 -14.87
N GLY A 75 -2.87 -8.03 -15.04
CA GLY A 75 -1.65 -7.38 -15.47
C GLY A 75 -0.46 -7.69 -14.55
N VAL A 76 -0.67 -7.68 -13.23
CA VAL A 76 0.38 -8.05 -12.26
C VAL A 76 0.76 -9.52 -12.39
N PHE A 77 -0.20 -10.43 -12.57
CA PHE A 77 0.13 -11.85 -12.81
C PHE A 77 0.99 -12.05 -14.06
N CYS A 78 0.82 -11.23 -15.09
CA CYS A 78 1.68 -11.27 -16.29
C CYS A 78 3.11 -10.81 -16.02
N LEU A 79 3.36 -10.00 -14.98
CA LEU A 79 4.71 -9.59 -14.56
C LEU A 79 5.51 -10.76 -13.96
N PHE A 80 4.83 -11.78 -13.44
CA PHE A 80 5.44 -12.88 -12.70
C PHE A 80 5.01 -14.24 -13.30
N PRO A 81 5.56 -14.64 -14.47
CA PRO A 81 5.14 -15.84 -15.18
C PRO A 81 5.45 -17.16 -14.44
N SER A 82 6.33 -17.12 -13.43
CA SER A 82 6.70 -18.32 -12.66
C SER A 82 5.57 -18.86 -11.77
N GLY A 83 4.53 -18.08 -11.51
CA GLY A 83 3.38 -18.47 -10.70
C GLY A 83 3.72 -18.90 -9.26
N LEU A 84 2.74 -19.50 -8.60
CA LEU A 84 2.89 -20.11 -7.27
C LEU A 84 3.37 -21.57 -7.46
N SER A 85 4.59 -21.88 -7.08
CA SER A 85 5.18 -23.22 -7.27
C SER A 85 4.61 -24.27 -6.32
N SER A 86 4.25 -23.88 -5.09
CA SER A 86 3.59 -24.74 -4.09
C SER A 86 3.03 -23.89 -2.95
N VAL A 87 1.90 -24.28 -2.38
CA VAL A 87 1.31 -23.57 -1.24
C VAL A 87 2.10 -23.92 0.04
N SER A 88 2.60 -22.89 0.73
CA SER A 88 3.35 -22.99 1.98
C SER A 88 2.80 -22.04 3.05
N TRP A 89 3.27 -22.18 4.28
CA TRP A 89 2.94 -21.24 5.36
C TRP A 89 3.26 -19.78 5.01
N GLY A 90 4.30 -19.54 4.21
CA GLY A 90 4.66 -18.21 3.72
C GLY A 90 3.52 -17.52 2.95
N HIS A 91 2.76 -18.26 2.14
CA HIS A 91 1.61 -17.72 1.40
C HIS A 91 0.48 -17.27 2.36
N GLY A 92 0.23 -18.05 3.42
CA GLY A 92 -0.72 -17.67 4.47
C GLY A 92 -0.28 -16.38 5.18
N LEU A 93 1.00 -16.23 5.47
CA LEU A 93 1.58 -15.01 6.07
C LEU A 93 1.53 -13.83 5.11
N ALA A 94 1.79 -14.03 3.82
CA ALA A 94 1.69 -12.98 2.81
C ALA A 94 0.24 -12.48 2.67
N LEU A 95 -0.73 -13.39 2.63
CA LEU A 95 -2.15 -13.04 2.59
C LEU A 95 -2.58 -12.29 3.86
N LEU A 96 -2.17 -12.75 5.04
CA LEU A 96 -2.44 -12.08 6.31
C LEU A 96 -1.83 -10.67 6.33
N ALA A 97 -0.59 -10.53 5.87
CA ALA A 97 0.11 -9.25 5.80
C ALA A 97 -0.64 -8.24 4.91
N VAL A 98 -1.10 -8.70 3.74
CA VAL A 98 -1.85 -7.88 2.80
C VAL A 98 -3.21 -7.46 3.38
N LEU A 99 -3.94 -8.38 4.01
CA LEU A 99 -5.21 -8.07 4.67
C LEU A 99 -5.03 -7.04 5.78
N LEU A 100 -4.05 -7.24 6.67
CA LEU A 100 -3.75 -6.30 7.75
C LEU A 100 -3.27 -4.94 7.21
N GLY A 101 -2.42 -4.94 6.19
CA GLY A 101 -1.97 -3.73 5.51
C GLY A 101 -3.14 -2.95 4.90
N THR A 102 -4.07 -3.67 4.25
CA THR A 102 -5.29 -3.07 3.69
C THR A 102 -6.20 -2.51 4.79
N ILE A 103 -6.40 -3.23 5.88
CA ILE A 103 -7.16 -2.73 7.05
C ILE A 103 -6.53 -1.43 7.57
N SER A 104 -5.21 -1.36 7.66
CA SER A 104 -4.51 -0.13 8.07
C SER A 104 -4.76 1.03 7.10
N MET A 105 -4.77 0.79 5.78
CA MET A 105 -5.04 1.81 4.75
C MET A 105 -6.49 2.29 4.80
N VAL A 106 -7.45 1.37 4.92
CA VAL A 106 -8.89 1.68 5.06
C VAL A 106 -9.15 2.47 6.36
N ALA A 107 -8.50 2.07 7.47
CA ALA A 107 -8.55 2.83 8.71
C ALA A 107 -7.95 4.24 8.55
N SER A 108 -6.88 4.40 7.76
CA SER A 108 -6.32 5.71 7.42
C SER A 108 -7.32 6.59 6.68
N ARG A 109 -8.02 6.02 5.69
CA ARG A 109 -9.10 6.72 4.96
C ARG A 109 -10.22 7.12 5.90
N TYR A 110 -10.69 6.20 6.75
CA TYR A 110 -11.72 6.46 7.75
C TYR A 110 -11.37 7.62 8.68
N ILE A 111 -10.11 7.67 9.16
CA ILE A 111 -9.62 8.77 9.98
C ILE A 111 -9.56 10.05 9.16
N GLY A 112 -9.01 10.00 7.94
CA GLY A 112 -8.84 11.15 7.06
C GLY A 112 -10.15 11.84 6.66
N MET A 113 -11.28 11.11 6.66
CA MET A 113 -12.62 11.68 6.44
C MET A 113 -13.12 12.48 7.64
N ARG A 114 -12.56 12.29 8.85
CA ARG A 114 -13.03 12.88 10.11
C ARG A 114 -11.99 13.78 10.78
N ASP A 115 -10.72 13.58 10.49
CA ASP A 115 -9.59 14.25 11.12
C ASP A 115 -8.62 14.74 10.04
N SER A 116 -8.35 16.05 10.04
CA SER A 116 -7.42 16.63 9.07
C SER A 116 -5.95 16.46 9.45
N ASN A 117 -5.66 15.85 10.61
CA ASN A 117 -4.32 15.75 11.14
C ASN A 117 -3.52 14.60 10.51
N ILE A 118 -2.78 14.88 9.44
CA ILE A 118 -1.90 13.92 8.76
C ILE A 118 -0.76 13.50 9.70
N LEU A 119 -0.23 14.41 10.51
CA LEU A 119 0.93 14.14 11.36
C LEU A 119 0.66 12.98 12.33
N SER A 120 -0.50 12.98 13.00
CA SER A 120 -0.87 11.91 13.93
C SER A 120 -0.95 10.56 13.22
N GLN A 121 -1.47 10.54 12.00
CA GLN A 121 -1.61 9.32 11.21
C GLN A 121 -0.27 8.73 10.73
N VAL A 122 0.73 9.55 10.53
CA VAL A 122 2.10 9.09 10.20
C VAL A 122 2.88 8.76 11.46
N PHE A 123 2.75 9.58 12.50
CA PHE A 123 3.53 9.47 13.73
C PHE A 123 3.23 8.19 14.52
N TYR A 124 1.96 7.91 14.84
CA TYR A 124 1.62 6.80 15.74
C TYR A 124 2.00 5.41 15.20
N PRO A 125 1.75 5.05 13.93
CA PRO A 125 2.19 3.77 13.41
C PRO A 125 3.72 3.62 13.39
N ASN A 126 4.45 4.70 13.05
CA ASN A 126 5.91 4.66 13.05
C ASN A 126 6.48 4.59 14.47
N LEU A 127 5.89 5.30 15.44
CA LEU A 127 6.27 5.20 16.84
C LEU A 127 6.06 3.78 17.38
N ALA A 128 4.94 3.16 17.09
CA ALA A 128 4.68 1.78 17.51
C ALA A 128 5.67 0.78 16.89
N LEU A 129 5.97 0.93 15.59
CA LEU A 129 7.02 0.14 14.94
C LEU A 129 8.39 0.37 15.59
N MET A 130 8.74 1.61 15.89
CA MET A 130 9.98 1.94 16.58
C MET A 130 10.07 1.24 17.95
N VAL A 131 9.00 1.29 18.75
CA VAL A 131 8.97 0.64 20.07
C VAL A 131 9.13 -0.87 19.96
N VAL A 132 8.41 -1.52 19.02
CA VAL A 132 8.51 -2.97 18.80
C VAL A 132 9.91 -3.34 18.31
N MET A 133 10.46 -2.61 17.34
CA MET A 133 11.80 -2.88 16.81
C MET A 133 12.90 -2.60 17.86
N ALA A 134 12.75 -1.56 18.67
CA ALA A 134 13.67 -1.28 19.77
C ALA A 134 13.68 -2.39 20.84
N ALA A 135 12.51 -2.98 21.11
CA ALA A 135 12.41 -4.13 22.03
C ALA A 135 13.08 -5.40 21.46
N LEU A 136 13.08 -5.58 20.14
CA LEU A 136 13.74 -6.69 19.47
C LEU A 136 15.25 -6.47 19.25
N LEU A 137 15.68 -5.21 19.22
CA LEU A 137 17.07 -4.84 18.91
C LEU A 137 18.12 -5.58 19.74
N PRO A 138 17.98 -5.75 21.07
CA PRO A 138 19.00 -6.45 21.87
C PRO A 138 19.25 -7.90 21.44
N PHE A 139 18.27 -8.54 20.81
CA PHE A 139 18.36 -9.95 20.38
C PHE A 139 18.98 -10.13 19.00
N VAL A 140 18.97 -9.07 18.17
CA VAL A 140 19.42 -9.12 16.76
C VAL A 140 20.46 -8.05 16.43
N PHE A 141 21.02 -7.39 17.46
CA PHE A 141 21.96 -6.30 17.27
C PHE A 141 23.22 -6.76 16.53
N ALA A 142 23.50 -6.11 15.41
CA ALA A 142 24.79 -6.19 14.72
C ALA A 142 25.37 -4.78 14.59
N PRO A 143 26.68 -4.58 14.83
CA PRO A 143 27.31 -3.28 14.66
C PRO A 143 27.25 -2.87 13.19
N ILE A 144 26.82 -1.64 12.93
CA ILE A 144 26.71 -1.05 11.58
C ILE A 144 27.75 0.06 11.41
N SER A 145 28.26 0.24 10.19
CA SER A 145 29.18 1.32 9.85
C SER A 145 28.48 2.68 9.86
N LEU A 146 29.24 3.77 10.04
CA LEU A 146 28.69 5.13 9.92
C LEU A 146 28.15 5.45 8.53
N ILE A 147 28.71 4.82 7.49
CA ILE A 147 28.25 4.98 6.11
C ILE A 147 26.87 4.32 5.96
N ASP A 148 26.71 3.10 6.49
CA ASP A 148 25.42 2.41 6.44
C ASP A 148 24.36 3.15 7.25
N LEU A 149 24.73 3.73 8.39
CA LEU A 149 23.84 4.60 9.17
C LEU A 149 23.37 5.79 8.35
N GLY A 150 24.25 6.41 7.56
CA GLY A 150 23.91 7.49 6.63
C GLY A 150 22.85 7.06 5.59
N TRP A 151 23.03 5.89 4.99
CA TRP A 151 22.05 5.33 4.02
C TRP A 151 20.72 4.99 4.69
N ILE A 152 20.74 4.44 5.90
CA ILE A 152 19.53 4.15 6.69
C ILE A 152 18.76 5.43 7.00
N LEU A 153 19.45 6.51 7.39
CA LEU A 153 18.81 7.79 7.67
C LEU A 153 18.18 8.40 6.41
N LEU A 154 18.89 8.36 5.28
CA LEU A 154 18.35 8.83 3.99
C LEU A 154 17.11 8.04 3.60
N TYR A 155 17.16 6.71 3.68
CA TYR A 155 16.01 5.85 3.43
C TYR A 155 14.82 6.18 4.35
N ALA A 156 15.08 6.38 5.64
CA ALA A 156 14.05 6.73 6.62
C ALA A 156 13.36 8.07 6.29
N MET A 157 14.11 9.08 5.84
CA MET A 157 13.56 10.37 5.42
C MET A 157 12.67 10.23 4.19
N VAL A 158 13.13 9.50 3.17
CA VAL A 158 12.36 9.26 1.94
C VAL A 158 11.08 8.48 2.26
N LEU A 159 11.19 7.43 3.09
CA LEU A 159 10.06 6.63 3.50
C LEU A 159 9.03 7.44 4.31
N PHE A 160 9.49 8.33 5.19
CA PHE A 160 8.61 9.24 5.94
C PHE A 160 7.83 10.15 5.00
N GLY A 161 8.52 10.77 4.03
CA GLY A 161 7.89 11.60 2.99
C GLY A 161 6.86 10.83 2.17
N ALA A 162 7.19 9.62 1.72
CA ALA A 162 6.29 8.76 0.98
C ALA A 162 5.03 8.39 1.79
N ARG A 163 5.19 8.07 3.08
CA ARG A 163 4.06 7.80 3.99
C ARG A 163 3.19 9.03 4.22
N TRP A 164 3.79 10.21 4.30
CA TRP A 164 3.04 11.46 4.40
C TRP A 164 2.17 11.69 3.18
N VAL A 165 2.74 11.54 1.97
CA VAL A 165 2.01 11.66 0.71
C VAL A 165 0.89 10.63 0.61
N LEU A 166 1.15 9.37 0.99
CA LEU A 166 0.12 8.33 1.00
C LEU A 166 -1.05 8.66 1.92
N VAL A 167 -0.77 9.13 3.14
CA VAL A 167 -1.83 9.52 4.09
C VAL A 167 -2.61 10.71 3.57
N ALA A 168 -1.95 11.70 2.94
CA ALA A 168 -2.60 12.82 2.31
C ALA A 168 -3.50 12.38 1.14
N ALA A 169 -3.03 11.46 0.29
CA ALA A 169 -3.81 10.89 -0.80
C ALA A 169 -5.05 10.13 -0.28
N LEU A 170 -4.89 9.28 0.74
CA LEU A 170 -6.00 8.55 1.36
C LEU A 170 -7.01 9.44 2.09
N ARG A 171 -6.62 10.67 2.45
CA ARG A 171 -7.55 11.67 2.96
C ARG A 171 -8.43 12.26 1.85
N LEU A 172 -7.87 12.46 0.67
CA LEU A 172 -8.53 13.13 -0.46
C LEU A 172 -9.31 12.15 -1.35
N LEU A 173 -8.82 10.93 -1.50
CA LEU A 173 -9.32 9.92 -2.42
C LEU A 173 -9.73 8.63 -1.70
N PRO A 174 -10.71 7.88 -2.23
CA PRO A 174 -11.05 6.55 -1.72
C PRO A 174 -9.85 5.59 -1.77
N ALA A 175 -9.82 4.64 -0.84
CA ALA A 175 -8.71 3.68 -0.75
C ALA A 175 -8.59 2.81 -2.02
N TYR A 176 -9.71 2.41 -2.62
CA TYR A 176 -9.74 1.61 -3.85
C TYR A 176 -9.25 2.36 -5.10
N VAL A 177 -9.10 3.70 -5.04
CA VAL A 177 -8.49 4.52 -6.10
C VAL A 177 -6.99 4.70 -5.85
N VAL A 178 -6.59 4.93 -4.59
CA VAL A 178 -5.19 5.17 -4.22
C VAL A 178 -4.35 3.90 -4.33
N THR A 179 -4.90 2.75 -3.91
CA THR A 179 -4.14 1.50 -3.83
C THR A 179 -3.69 0.94 -5.19
N PRO A 180 -4.46 1.01 -6.30
CA PRO A 180 -3.96 0.61 -7.61
C PRO A 180 -2.80 1.46 -8.12
N LEU A 181 -2.75 2.75 -7.76
CA LEU A 181 -1.63 3.62 -8.10
C LEU A 181 -0.33 3.16 -7.42
N MET A 182 -0.43 2.53 -6.25
CA MET A 182 0.74 1.93 -5.59
C MET A 182 1.32 0.77 -6.40
N ASN A 183 0.53 0.09 -7.24
CA ASN A 183 1.04 -0.97 -8.12
C ASN A 183 1.98 -0.44 -9.21
N LEU A 184 2.03 0.87 -9.45
CA LEU A 184 3.07 1.48 -10.31
C LEU A 184 4.49 1.26 -9.76
N GLN A 185 4.64 0.88 -8.47
CA GLN A 185 5.93 0.47 -7.91
C GLN A 185 6.57 -0.69 -8.70
N PHE A 186 5.76 -1.60 -9.26
CA PHE A 186 6.27 -2.72 -10.06
C PHE A 186 6.91 -2.23 -11.36
N LEU A 187 6.34 -1.19 -11.98
CA LEU A 187 6.95 -0.55 -13.15
C LEU A 187 8.31 0.06 -12.78
N TRP A 188 8.38 0.80 -11.67
CA TRP A 188 9.65 1.36 -11.18
C TRP A 188 10.67 0.28 -10.85
N MET A 189 10.24 -0.85 -10.28
CA MET A 189 11.14 -1.98 -10.01
C MET A 189 11.74 -2.53 -11.30
N VAL A 190 10.95 -2.66 -12.37
CA VAL A 190 11.43 -3.10 -13.69
C VAL A 190 12.41 -2.09 -14.30
N VAL A 191 12.08 -0.79 -14.24
CA VAL A 191 12.96 0.28 -14.73
C VAL A 191 14.31 0.28 -13.99
N MET A 192 14.28 0.15 -12.66
CA MET A 192 15.49 0.10 -11.83
C MET A 192 16.30 -1.16 -12.10
N GLY A 193 15.66 -2.32 -12.28
CA GLY A 193 16.32 -3.57 -12.68
C GLY A 193 17.08 -3.41 -13.99
N PHE A 194 16.43 -2.80 -14.99
CA PHE A 194 17.09 -2.52 -16.28
C PHE A 194 18.26 -1.53 -16.17
N VAL A 195 18.04 -0.38 -15.50
CA VAL A 195 19.03 0.71 -15.46
C VAL A 195 20.24 0.37 -14.60
N PHE A 196 20.04 -0.25 -13.43
CA PHE A 196 21.12 -0.47 -12.45
C PHE A 196 21.73 -1.87 -12.51
N PHE A 197 20.96 -2.87 -12.96
CA PHE A 197 21.41 -4.27 -12.99
C PHE A 197 21.54 -4.84 -14.41
N GLY A 198 21.15 -4.08 -15.44
CA GLY A 198 21.21 -4.53 -16.84
C GLY A 198 20.25 -5.67 -17.15
N GLU A 199 19.24 -5.89 -16.31
CA GLU A 199 18.24 -6.93 -16.53
C GLU A 199 17.35 -6.57 -17.72
N VAL A 200 17.26 -7.46 -18.71
CA VAL A 200 16.35 -7.31 -19.86
C VAL A 200 15.04 -7.98 -19.54
N PRO A 201 13.97 -7.22 -19.29
CA PRO A 201 12.67 -7.83 -18.95
C PRO A 201 12.12 -8.64 -20.10
N GLY A 202 11.50 -9.79 -19.80
CA GLY A 202 10.75 -10.55 -20.79
C GLY A 202 9.52 -9.81 -21.30
N ILE A 203 8.97 -10.23 -22.45
CA ILE A 203 7.83 -9.57 -23.10
C ILE A 203 6.58 -9.53 -22.20
N GLY A 204 6.40 -10.52 -21.33
CA GLY A 204 5.32 -10.55 -20.33
C GLY A 204 5.35 -9.38 -19.36
N VAL A 205 6.55 -8.90 -19.00
CA VAL A 205 6.73 -7.77 -18.11
C VAL A 205 6.24 -6.46 -18.76
N TYR A 206 6.54 -6.25 -20.04
CA TYR A 206 6.06 -5.06 -20.77
C TYR A 206 4.53 -5.09 -20.93
N VAL A 207 3.97 -6.24 -21.26
CA VAL A 207 2.51 -6.42 -21.37
C VAL A 207 1.83 -6.21 -20.03
N GLY A 208 2.33 -6.85 -18.97
CA GLY A 208 1.79 -6.71 -17.62
C GLY A 208 1.85 -5.27 -17.10
N ALA A 209 2.98 -4.59 -17.28
CA ALA A 209 3.16 -3.18 -16.92
C ALA A 209 2.16 -2.29 -17.69
N GLY A 210 1.98 -2.49 -18.99
CA GLY A 210 1.02 -1.75 -19.81
C GLY A 210 -0.42 -1.92 -19.29
N ILE A 211 -0.82 -3.13 -18.95
CA ILE A 211 -2.16 -3.43 -18.40
C ILE A 211 -2.35 -2.73 -17.03
N VAL A 212 -1.36 -2.81 -16.13
CA VAL A 212 -1.42 -2.16 -14.81
C VAL A 212 -1.55 -0.65 -14.94
N ILE A 213 -0.77 -0.02 -15.83
CA ILE A 213 -0.83 1.42 -16.08
C ILE A 213 -2.21 1.80 -16.64
N ALA A 214 -2.69 1.09 -17.65
CA ALA A 214 -3.98 1.36 -18.28
C ALA A 214 -5.14 1.24 -17.27
N ALA A 215 -5.14 0.20 -16.45
CA ALA A 215 -6.14 0.00 -15.39
C ALA A 215 -6.08 1.12 -14.33
N GLY A 216 -4.88 1.52 -13.90
CA GLY A 216 -4.69 2.61 -12.95
C GLY A 216 -5.16 3.96 -13.50
N CYS A 217 -4.79 4.29 -14.73
CA CYS A 217 -5.24 5.51 -15.42
C CYS A 217 -6.75 5.55 -15.58
N TRP A 218 -7.37 4.43 -15.96
CA TRP A 218 -8.83 4.33 -16.07
C TRP A 218 -9.51 4.61 -14.73
N LEU A 219 -9.03 4.01 -13.64
CA LEU A 219 -9.60 4.24 -12.31
C LEU A 219 -9.56 5.72 -11.90
N VAL A 220 -8.43 6.38 -12.10
CA VAL A 220 -8.29 7.81 -11.79
C VAL A 220 -9.22 8.64 -12.65
N TRP A 221 -9.27 8.37 -13.94
CA TRP A 221 -10.13 9.11 -14.87
C TRP A 221 -11.63 8.93 -14.56
N ASP A 222 -12.06 7.72 -14.23
CA ASP A 222 -13.42 7.42 -13.85
C ASP A 222 -13.82 8.13 -12.55
N GLU A 223 -12.94 8.17 -11.54
CA GLU A 223 -13.15 8.90 -10.30
C GLU A 223 -13.25 10.42 -10.50
N VAL A 224 -12.38 10.99 -11.35
CA VAL A 224 -12.41 12.43 -11.68
C VAL A 224 -13.71 12.79 -12.36
N ARG A 225 -14.13 12.01 -13.36
CA ARG A 225 -15.41 12.21 -14.06
C ARG A 225 -16.61 12.20 -13.12
N GLU A 226 -16.63 11.27 -12.18
CA GLU A 226 -17.74 11.18 -11.24
C GLU A 226 -17.80 12.40 -10.32
N ARG A 227 -16.64 12.87 -9.84
CA ARG A 227 -16.58 14.09 -9.02
C ARG A 227 -17.08 15.30 -9.76
N GLU A 228 -16.69 15.47 -11.03
CA GLU A 228 -17.19 16.55 -11.87
C GLU A 228 -18.70 16.45 -12.12
N SER A 229 -19.22 15.24 -12.32
CA SER A 229 -20.66 15.03 -12.50
C SER A 229 -21.44 15.38 -11.24
N ARG A 230 -20.94 15.00 -10.06
CA ARG A 230 -21.56 15.34 -8.78
C ARG A 230 -21.53 16.84 -8.49
N SER A 231 -20.44 17.53 -8.84
CA SER A 231 -20.30 18.97 -8.63
C SER A 231 -21.25 19.79 -9.54
N ARG A 232 -21.63 19.26 -10.70
CA ARG A 232 -22.60 19.91 -11.61
C ARG A 232 -24.05 19.73 -11.18
N VAL A 233 -24.36 18.69 -10.42
CA VAL A 233 -25.73 18.36 -9.98
C VAL A 233 -26.10 19.09 -8.68
N VAL A 234 -25.14 19.57 -7.90
CA VAL A 234 -25.35 20.41 -6.72
C VAL A 234 -24.94 21.83 -7.08
N PRO A 235 -25.87 22.73 -7.48
CA PRO A 235 -25.57 24.15 -7.63
C PRO A 235 -25.13 24.69 -6.25
N ALA A 236 -24.11 25.53 -6.23
CA ALA A 236 -23.73 26.25 -5.02
C ALA A 236 -24.94 27.10 -4.57
N GLU A 237 -25.55 26.75 -3.41
CA GLU A 237 -26.43 27.63 -2.66
C GLU A 237 -25.62 28.69 -1.96
#